data_5f3be8e87f0a66076aab4db76aa898d2
#
_entry.id   5f3be8e87f0a66076aab4db76aa898d2
#
_cell.length_a   1.000
_cell.length_b   1.000
_cell.length_c   1.000
_cell.angle_alpha   90.00
_cell.angle_beta   90.00
_cell.angle_gamma   90.00
#
_symmetry.space_group_name_H-M   'P 1'
#
loop_
_entity.id
_entity.type
_entity.pdbx_description
1 polymer ?
#
loop_
_entity_poly.entity_id
_entity_poly.type
_entity_poly.pdbx_seq_one_letter_code
_entity_poly.pdbx_strand_id
1 'polypeptide(L)'
;MDSHFYSEISDLSTVRQLPFLVVLPGMDGTCKLLDNFHSEIGKTCRVLPISYPTDRVMDYAELTAYVTARLPQTPFIILGESFSGPIAIDIAVSQANCQGLLLVSTFAKAPAPRFLLPFTRLFHPKLPLKYFTSLVLMSGQGSVAEQNALQQTIASVPARILQKRLSFVLKVNKINMLRRVKVPILCLAGRFDRLVGLRHARRIAATAPHCTLHEMAAPHMLLETHAAEASALIHKFAVSCATASSNL
;
A
#
# COMPACT_ATOMS: atom_id res chain seq x y z
N MET A 1 -34.31 2.23 1.87
CA MET A 1 -33.14 2.74 2.65
C MET A 1 -32.94 1.75 3.78
N ASP A 2 -32.09 0.77 3.52
CA ASP A 2 -32.05 -0.45 4.32
C ASP A 2 -31.32 -0.28 5.63
N SER A 3 -32.05 -0.30 6.73
CA SER A 3 -31.56 -0.32 8.10
C SER A 3 -30.74 -1.58 8.45
N HIS A 4 -30.69 -2.57 7.55
CA HIS A 4 -29.88 -3.80 7.70
C HIS A 4 -28.39 -3.62 7.47
N PHE A 5 -27.95 -2.54 6.84
CA PHE A 5 -26.51 -2.29 6.60
C PHE A 5 -25.74 -1.80 7.84
N TYR A 6 -26.44 -1.29 8.85
CA TYR A 6 -25.85 -0.78 10.09
C TYR A 6 -25.87 -1.74 11.27
N SER A 7 -26.54 -2.89 11.17
CA SER A 7 -26.62 -3.86 12.27
C SER A 7 -25.46 -4.87 12.30
N GLU A 8 -24.60 -4.88 11.29
CA GLU A 8 -23.36 -5.68 11.26
C GLU A 8 -22.10 -4.89 11.67
N ILE A 9 -22.25 -3.75 12.33
CA ILE A 9 -21.11 -3.12 13.01
C ILE A 9 -20.77 -4.01 14.18
N SER A 10 -19.92 -4.92 13.84
CA SER A 10 -19.20 -5.90 14.60
C SER A 10 -18.95 -5.46 16.03
N ASP A 11 -19.50 -6.21 16.92
CA ASP A 11 -19.12 -6.32 18.32
C ASP A 11 -17.60 -6.13 18.45
N LEU A 12 -17.16 -5.25 19.33
CA LEU A 12 -15.74 -4.99 19.63
C LEU A 12 -14.95 -6.27 19.90
N SER A 13 -15.63 -7.36 20.28
CA SER A 13 -15.06 -8.69 20.39
C SER A 13 -14.57 -9.25 19.04
N THR A 14 -15.30 -9.03 17.97
CA THR A 14 -14.94 -9.51 16.61
C THR A 14 -13.71 -8.77 16.07
N VAL A 15 -13.64 -7.45 16.28
CA VAL A 15 -12.46 -6.65 15.87
C VAL A 15 -11.19 -7.11 16.61
N ARG A 16 -11.31 -7.53 17.88
CA ARG A 16 -10.18 -8.06 18.66
C ARG A 16 -9.69 -9.43 18.19
N GLN A 17 -10.52 -10.19 17.49
CA GLN A 17 -10.17 -11.52 16.94
C GLN A 17 -9.52 -11.45 15.55
N LEU A 18 -9.66 -10.33 14.83
CA LEU A 18 -9.01 -10.17 13.53
C LEU A 18 -7.50 -10.04 13.67
N PRO A 19 -6.72 -10.54 12.67
CA PRO A 19 -5.29 -10.32 12.62
C PRO A 19 -4.98 -8.82 12.53
N PHE A 20 -3.78 -8.41 12.98
CA PHE A 20 -3.34 -7.04 12.78
C PHE A 20 -3.25 -6.71 11.30
N LEU A 21 -3.71 -5.54 10.91
CA LEU A 21 -3.45 -4.95 9.60
C LEU A 21 -2.18 -4.09 9.70
N VAL A 22 -1.05 -4.64 9.26
CA VAL A 22 0.21 -3.91 9.16
C VAL A 22 0.18 -3.08 7.88
N VAL A 23 0.29 -1.75 7.98
CA VAL A 23 0.18 -0.82 6.85
C VAL A 23 1.53 -0.19 6.57
N LEU A 24 2.00 -0.38 5.31
CA LEU A 24 3.25 0.20 4.81
C LEU A 24 2.94 1.34 3.82
N PRO A 25 3.56 2.53 4.02
CA PRO A 25 3.26 3.74 3.26
C PRO A 25 3.83 3.73 1.84
N GLY A 26 3.40 4.69 1.04
CA GLY A 26 3.98 5.02 -0.26
C GLY A 26 5.43 5.52 -0.19
N MET A 27 5.88 6.19 -1.25
CA MET A 27 7.29 6.60 -1.41
C MET A 27 7.74 7.66 -0.40
N ASP A 28 6.85 8.45 0.18
CA ASP A 28 7.16 9.39 1.25
C ASP A 28 7.63 8.69 2.54
N GLY A 29 7.07 7.52 2.82
CA GLY A 29 7.46 6.65 3.94
C GLY A 29 6.93 7.09 5.31
N THR A 30 6.01 8.06 5.38
CA THR A 30 5.60 8.66 6.67
C THR A 30 4.27 8.16 7.23
N CYS A 31 3.46 7.48 6.46
CA CYS A 31 2.05 7.13 6.73
C CYS A 31 1.11 8.33 6.95
N LYS A 32 1.59 9.59 6.89
CA LYS A 32 0.77 10.79 7.15
C LYS A 32 -0.33 11.01 6.11
N LEU A 33 -0.12 10.54 4.89
CA LEU A 33 -1.12 10.64 3.83
C LEU A 33 -2.29 9.67 4.05
N LEU A 34 -2.12 8.64 4.88
CA LEU A 34 -3.09 7.60 5.13
C LEU A 34 -4.03 7.88 6.31
N ASP A 35 -4.05 9.10 6.86
CA ASP A 35 -4.83 9.42 8.08
C ASP A 35 -6.33 9.18 7.89
N ASN A 36 -6.91 9.56 6.74
CA ASN A 36 -8.31 9.28 6.43
C ASN A 36 -8.57 7.76 6.34
N PHE A 37 -7.71 7.03 5.66
CA PHE A 37 -7.79 5.57 5.57
C PHE A 37 -7.64 4.91 6.95
N HIS A 38 -6.67 5.35 7.76
CA HIS A 38 -6.49 4.82 9.11
C HIS A 38 -7.72 5.07 10.00
N SER A 39 -8.35 6.23 9.87
CA SER A 39 -9.59 6.56 10.58
C SER A 39 -10.75 5.65 10.17
N GLU A 40 -10.91 5.36 8.87
CA GLU A 40 -11.97 4.51 8.38
C GLU A 40 -11.76 3.03 8.72
N ILE A 41 -10.60 2.48 8.37
CA ILE A 41 -10.29 1.06 8.60
C ILE A 41 -10.15 0.71 10.07
N GLY A 42 -9.70 1.67 10.89
CA GLY A 42 -9.56 1.52 12.34
C GLY A 42 -10.87 1.28 13.08
N LYS A 43 -12.02 1.57 12.45
CA LYS A 43 -13.35 1.25 12.99
C LYS A 43 -13.61 -0.26 13.00
N THR A 44 -12.94 -1.02 12.13
CA THR A 44 -13.23 -2.44 11.88
C THR A 44 -12.01 -3.36 11.94
N CYS A 45 -10.79 -2.82 11.94
CA CYS A 45 -9.54 -3.58 11.96
C CYS A 45 -8.57 -3.00 13.00
N ARG A 46 -7.68 -3.86 13.53
CA ARG A 46 -6.55 -3.46 14.39
C ARG A 46 -5.38 -3.02 13.51
N VAL A 47 -5.17 -1.73 13.35
CA VAL A 47 -4.16 -1.17 12.43
C VAL A 47 -2.81 -0.97 13.11
N LEU A 48 -1.72 -1.38 12.45
CA LEU A 48 -0.33 -1.11 12.84
C LEU A 48 0.41 -0.44 11.67
N PRO A 49 0.44 0.90 11.61
CA PRO A 49 1.22 1.61 10.60
C PRO A 49 2.71 1.55 10.94
N ILE A 50 3.55 1.25 9.94
CA ILE A 50 5.01 1.25 10.08
C ILE A 50 5.62 2.26 9.11
N SER A 51 6.00 3.42 9.63
CA SER A 51 6.71 4.46 8.87
C SER A 51 8.17 4.11 8.65
N TYR A 52 8.78 4.64 7.58
CA TYR A 52 10.20 4.46 7.28
C TYR A 52 11.03 5.65 7.76
N PRO A 53 12.31 5.44 8.14
CA PRO A 53 13.24 6.53 8.43
C PRO A 53 13.34 7.50 7.25
N THR A 54 13.32 8.81 7.54
CA THR A 54 13.50 9.89 6.56
C THR A 54 14.82 10.61 6.72
N ASP A 55 15.65 10.20 7.67
CA ASP A 55 16.99 10.73 7.96
C ASP A 55 18.11 9.99 7.22
N ARG A 56 17.86 8.75 6.78
CA ARG A 56 18.84 7.90 6.08
C ARG A 56 18.23 7.19 4.87
N VAL A 57 19.10 6.90 3.90
CA VAL A 57 18.73 6.09 2.73
C VAL A 57 18.71 4.62 3.14
N MET A 58 17.63 3.93 2.79
CA MET A 58 17.49 2.49 2.94
C MET A 58 16.95 1.92 1.62
N ASP A 59 17.55 0.85 1.14
CA ASP A 59 17.05 0.12 -0.03
C ASP A 59 15.90 -0.84 0.35
N TYR A 60 15.39 -1.60 -0.63
CA TYR A 60 14.28 -2.53 -0.39
C TYR A 60 14.63 -3.65 0.60
N ALA A 61 15.86 -4.16 0.60
CA ALA A 61 16.28 -5.21 1.53
C ALA A 61 16.40 -4.67 2.96
N GLU A 62 17.01 -3.49 3.11
CA GLU A 62 17.14 -2.79 4.38
C GLU A 62 15.78 -2.39 4.95
N LEU A 63 14.85 -1.90 4.10
CA LEU A 63 13.48 -1.58 4.52
C LEU A 63 12.70 -2.85 4.89
N THR A 64 12.86 -3.95 4.18
CA THR A 64 12.25 -5.23 4.54
C THR A 64 12.72 -5.69 5.92
N ALA A 65 14.02 -5.65 6.19
CA ALA A 65 14.59 -5.99 7.51
C ALA A 65 14.08 -5.04 8.61
N TYR A 66 14.01 -3.74 8.31
CA TYR A 66 13.50 -2.71 9.24
C TYR A 66 12.05 -2.95 9.63
N VAL A 67 11.19 -3.30 8.66
CA VAL A 67 9.78 -3.62 8.89
C VAL A 67 9.66 -4.94 9.65
N THR A 68 10.39 -5.99 9.23
CA THR A 68 10.37 -7.31 9.86
C THR A 68 10.65 -7.24 11.37
N ALA A 69 11.60 -6.41 11.78
CA ALA A 69 11.92 -6.20 13.21
C ALA A 69 10.79 -5.51 14.02
N ARG A 70 9.74 -5.02 13.36
CA ARG A 70 8.60 -4.29 13.96
C ARG A 70 7.27 -5.01 13.79
N LEU A 71 7.28 -6.17 13.14
CA LEU A 71 6.06 -6.96 12.95
C LEU A 71 5.55 -7.52 14.28
N PRO A 72 4.22 -7.68 14.43
CA PRO A 72 3.65 -8.34 15.58
C PRO A 72 4.04 -9.83 15.58
N GLN A 73 4.19 -10.40 16.75
CA GLN A 73 4.42 -11.86 16.90
C GLN A 73 3.14 -12.67 16.68
N THR A 74 1.98 -12.04 16.78
CA THR A 74 0.66 -12.63 16.48
C THR A 74 0.36 -12.59 14.99
N PRO A 75 -0.67 -13.34 14.51
CA PRO A 75 -1.10 -13.29 13.11
C PRO A 75 -1.37 -11.88 12.61
N PHE A 76 -0.94 -11.60 11.37
CA PHE A 76 -1.14 -10.31 10.73
C PHE A 76 -1.40 -10.44 9.22
N ILE A 77 -2.00 -9.41 8.66
CA ILE A 77 -2.12 -9.15 7.22
C ILE A 77 -1.22 -7.96 6.91
N ILE A 78 -0.46 -8.03 5.81
CA ILE A 78 0.42 -6.93 5.40
C ILE A 78 -0.15 -6.20 4.20
N LEU A 79 -0.23 -4.86 4.30
CA LEU A 79 -0.61 -3.96 3.22
C LEU A 79 0.62 -3.19 2.74
N GLY A 80 0.93 -3.32 1.45
CA GLY A 80 1.96 -2.52 0.79
C GLY A 80 1.32 -1.57 -0.23
N GLU A 81 1.36 -0.27 0.07
CA GLU A 81 0.92 0.77 -0.85
C GLU A 81 2.06 1.20 -1.77
N SER A 82 1.79 1.32 -3.06
CA SER A 82 2.67 1.92 -4.07
C SER A 82 4.12 1.41 -3.96
N PHE A 83 5.04 2.24 -3.45
CA PHE A 83 6.45 1.91 -3.20
C PHE A 83 6.64 0.66 -2.36
N SER A 84 5.75 0.39 -1.41
CA SER A 84 5.90 -0.67 -0.41
C SER A 84 5.42 -2.06 -0.85
N GLY A 85 4.78 -2.19 -2.01
CA GLY A 85 4.36 -3.51 -2.51
C GLY A 85 5.50 -4.54 -2.59
N PRO A 86 6.69 -4.21 -3.13
CA PRO A 86 7.85 -5.10 -3.12
C PRO A 86 8.30 -5.56 -1.73
N ILE A 87 8.20 -4.69 -0.71
CA ILE A 87 8.53 -5.02 0.69
C ILE A 87 7.48 -5.98 1.25
N ALA A 88 6.19 -5.68 1.04
CA ALA A 88 5.09 -6.51 1.49
C ALA A 88 5.13 -7.92 0.87
N ILE A 89 5.54 -8.05 -0.41
CA ILE A 89 5.75 -9.34 -1.07
C ILE A 89 6.87 -10.15 -0.37
N ASP A 90 8.01 -9.53 -0.06
CA ASP A 90 9.12 -10.21 0.63
C ASP A 90 8.68 -10.69 2.02
N ILE A 91 7.94 -9.88 2.77
CA ILE A 91 7.42 -10.21 4.10
C ILE A 91 6.41 -11.36 4.01
N ALA A 92 5.47 -11.31 3.08
CA ALA A 92 4.47 -12.38 2.91
C ALA A 92 5.09 -13.75 2.55
N VAL A 93 6.27 -13.76 1.93
CA VAL A 93 7.00 -15.01 1.63
C VAL A 93 7.82 -15.51 2.83
N SER A 94 8.36 -14.59 3.65
CA SER A 94 9.33 -14.91 4.69
C SER A 94 8.75 -15.09 6.09
N GLN A 95 7.54 -14.55 6.35
CA GLN A 95 6.95 -14.55 7.70
C GLN A 95 5.83 -15.57 7.81
N ALA A 96 6.02 -16.59 8.66
CA ALA A 96 5.06 -17.68 8.85
C ALA A 96 3.72 -17.24 9.45
N ASN A 97 3.72 -16.16 10.25
CA ASN A 97 2.52 -15.61 10.86
C ASN A 97 1.80 -14.55 9.99
N CYS A 98 2.27 -14.32 8.75
CA CYS A 98 1.53 -13.54 7.76
C CYS A 98 0.38 -14.38 7.21
N GLN A 99 -0.86 -13.89 7.32
CA GLN A 99 -2.08 -14.58 6.88
C GLN A 99 -2.68 -14.04 5.60
N GLY A 100 -2.24 -12.88 5.13
CA GLY A 100 -2.75 -12.26 3.90
C GLY A 100 -1.87 -11.13 3.42
N LEU A 101 -1.92 -10.87 2.11
CA LEU A 101 -1.16 -9.80 1.45
C LEU A 101 -2.12 -8.86 0.72
N LEU A 102 -2.04 -7.58 1.04
CA LEU A 102 -2.75 -6.51 0.35
C LEU A 102 -1.77 -5.69 -0.48
N LEU A 103 -2.02 -5.60 -1.77
CA LEU A 103 -1.20 -4.85 -2.74
C LEU A 103 -2.05 -3.72 -3.33
N VAL A 104 -1.76 -2.47 -2.95
CA VAL A 104 -2.59 -1.31 -3.28
C VAL A 104 -1.82 -0.36 -4.18
N SER A 105 -2.35 -0.07 -5.38
CA SER A 105 -1.74 0.86 -6.36
C SER A 105 -0.25 0.62 -6.59
N THR A 106 0.19 -0.64 -6.67
CA THR A 106 1.59 -1.03 -6.61
C THR A 106 2.05 -1.92 -7.78
N PHE A 107 3.28 -2.39 -7.70
CA PHE A 107 3.98 -3.16 -8.72
C PHE A 107 4.88 -4.24 -8.11
N ALA A 108 5.02 -5.37 -8.80
CA ALA A 108 6.02 -6.39 -8.46
C ALA A 108 7.31 -6.27 -9.31
N LYS A 109 7.27 -5.48 -10.38
CA LYS A 109 8.40 -5.18 -11.27
C LYS A 109 8.39 -3.70 -11.60
N ALA A 110 9.58 -3.11 -11.80
CA ALA A 110 9.78 -1.70 -12.12
C ALA A 110 8.69 -1.17 -13.08
N PRO A 111 7.95 -0.11 -12.68
CA PRO A 111 6.84 0.43 -13.50
C PRO A 111 7.30 1.23 -14.71
N ALA A 112 8.58 1.62 -14.72
CA ALA A 112 9.19 2.39 -15.81
C ALA A 112 10.57 1.85 -16.20
N PRO A 113 11.05 2.16 -17.42
CA PRO A 113 12.32 1.66 -17.91
C PRO A 113 13.54 2.16 -17.12
N ARG A 114 14.57 1.31 -17.01
CA ARG A 114 15.81 1.64 -16.28
C ARG A 114 16.62 2.81 -16.87
N PHE A 115 16.44 3.13 -18.14
CA PHE A 115 17.16 4.28 -18.74
C PHE A 115 16.75 5.64 -18.12
N LEU A 116 15.63 5.67 -17.36
CA LEU A 116 15.21 6.85 -16.60
C LEU A 116 16.02 7.08 -15.31
N LEU A 117 16.87 6.14 -14.90
CA LEU A 117 17.67 6.25 -13.68
C LEU A 117 18.48 7.57 -13.55
N PRO A 118 19.17 8.08 -14.57
CA PRO A 118 19.89 9.35 -14.45
C PRO A 118 18.97 10.52 -14.09
N PHE A 119 17.73 10.51 -14.59
CA PHE A 119 16.76 11.57 -14.37
C PHE A 119 16.17 11.59 -12.95
N THR A 120 16.33 10.51 -12.17
CA THR A 120 15.88 10.50 -10.77
C THR A 120 16.57 11.57 -9.92
N ARG A 121 17.80 11.97 -10.31
CA ARG A 121 18.56 13.04 -9.63
C ARG A 121 17.96 14.43 -9.86
N LEU A 122 17.17 14.62 -10.92
CA LEU A 122 16.49 15.87 -11.23
C LEU A 122 15.19 16.02 -10.44
N PHE A 123 14.70 14.94 -9.84
CA PHE A 123 13.51 15.00 -9.00
C PHE A 123 13.79 15.83 -7.76
N HIS A 124 13.06 16.95 -7.60
CA HIS A 124 13.18 17.82 -6.44
C HIS A 124 11.80 18.12 -5.86
N PRO A 125 11.53 17.79 -4.58
CA PRO A 125 10.20 17.91 -3.98
C PRO A 125 9.69 19.36 -3.85
N LYS A 126 10.58 20.35 -3.95
CA LYS A 126 10.24 21.79 -3.89
C LYS A 126 9.98 22.42 -5.26
N LEU A 127 10.12 21.66 -6.37
CA LEU A 127 9.70 22.18 -7.67
C LEU A 127 8.19 22.44 -7.64
N PRO A 128 7.70 23.49 -8.32
CA PRO A 128 6.27 23.82 -8.37
C PRO A 128 5.50 22.83 -9.27
N LEU A 129 5.64 21.55 -8.96
CA LEU A 129 4.97 20.42 -9.63
C LEU A 129 3.58 20.19 -9.04
N LYS A 130 3.03 21.17 -8.33
CA LYS A 130 1.76 21.10 -7.59
C LYS A 130 0.64 20.50 -8.43
N TYR A 131 0.41 21.06 -9.58
CA TYR A 131 -0.63 20.60 -10.50
C TYR A 131 -0.28 19.25 -11.14
N PHE A 132 1.00 19.03 -11.43
CA PHE A 132 1.45 17.79 -12.05
C PHE A 132 1.34 16.60 -11.10
N THR A 133 1.81 16.74 -9.85
CA THR A 133 1.71 15.66 -8.85
C THR A 133 0.26 15.37 -8.50
N SER A 134 -0.57 16.38 -8.33
CA SER A 134 -2.01 16.20 -8.10
C SER A 134 -2.68 15.52 -9.30
N LEU A 135 -2.38 15.95 -10.53
CA LEU A 135 -2.95 15.35 -11.74
C LEU A 135 -2.52 13.89 -11.93
N VAL A 136 -1.26 13.55 -11.64
CA VAL A 136 -0.72 12.20 -11.83
C VAL A 136 -1.14 11.25 -10.70
N LEU A 137 -1.11 11.72 -9.45
CA LEU A 137 -1.36 10.89 -8.27
C LEU A 137 -2.85 10.83 -7.91
N MET A 138 -3.59 11.93 -8.07
CA MET A 138 -5.00 12.03 -7.71
C MET A 138 -5.93 12.12 -8.91
N SER A 139 -5.41 12.24 -10.15
CA SER A 139 -6.20 12.36 -11.39
C SER A 139 -7.30 13.43 -11.33
N GLY A 140 -7.08 14.50 -10.57
CA GLY A 140 -8.05 15.56 -10.35
C GLY A 140 -9.17 15.26 -9.34
N GLN A 141 -9.14 14.09 -8.69
CA GLN A 141 -10.19 13.66 -7.76
C GLN A 141 -9.94 14.06 -6.29
N GLY A 142 -8.71 14.49 -5.96
CA GLY A 142 -8.38 14.92 -4.59
C GLY A 142 -8.93 16.29 -4.24
N SER A 143 -9.43 16.45 -3.02
CA SER A 143 -9.81 17.74 -2.44
C SER A 143 -8.59 18.67 -2.32
N VAL A 144 -8.84 19.97 -2.13
CA VAL A 144 -7.76 20.94 -1.89
C VAL A 144 -6.96 20.61 -0.63
N ALA A 145 -7.61 20.08 0.40
CA ALA A 145 -6.96 19.65 1.64
C ALA A 145 -6.00 18.47 1.39
N GLU A 146 -6.43 17.45 0.66
CA GLU A 146 -5.59 16.27 0.31
C GLU A 146 -4.42 16.67 -0.58
N GLN A 147 -4.63 17.59 -1.55
CA GLN A 147 -3.55 18.11 -2.38
C GLN A 147 -2.50 18.88 -1.57
N ASN A 148 -2.94 19.69 -0.60
CA ASN A 148 -2.04 20.41 0.30
C ASN A 148 -1.27 19.44 1.22
N ALA A 149 -1.96 18.45 1.81
CA ALA A 149 -1.35 17.42 2.63
C ALA A 149 -0.27 16.64 1.86
N LEU A 150 -0.55 16.24 0.61
CA LEU A 150 0.40 15.58 -0.27
C LEU A 150 1.67 16.41 -0.45
N GLN A 151 1.52 17.72 -0.73
CA GLN A 151 2.66 18.59 -0.95
C GLN A 151 3.50 18.81 0.30
N GLN A 152 2.85 19.05 1.43
CA GLN A 152 3.52 19.22 2.72
C GLN A 152 4.28 17.95 3.08
N THR A 153 3.67 16.79 2.89
CA THR A 153 4.30 15.51 3.20
C THR A 153 5.51 15.25 2.31
N ILE A 154 5.39 15.41 1.00
CA ILE A 154 6.52 15.26 0.07
C ILE A 154 7.63 16.26 0.39
N ALA A 155 7.30 17.53 0.69
CA ALA A 155 8.28 18.55 1.02
C ALA A 155 8.98 18.31 2.37
N SER A 156 8.36 17.55 3.28
CA SER A 156 8.95 17.19 4.58
C SER A 156 10.05 16.13 4.49
N VAL A 157 10.10 15.36 3.38
CA VAL A 157 11.09 14.31 3.17
C VAL A 157 12.29 14.88 2.40
N PRO A 158 13.53 14.66 2.86
CA PRO A 158 14.72 15.13 2.14
C PRO A 158 14.76 14.62 0.70
N ALA A 159 15.07 15.53 -0.25
CA ALA A 159 15.08 15.21 -1.68
C ALA A 159 15.95 13.98 -2.01
N ARG A 160 17.11 13.85 -1.37
CA ARG A 160 18.03 12.71 -1.55
C ARG A 160 17.37 11.37 -1.24
N ILE A 161 16.46 11.32 -0.25
CA ILE A 161 15.75 10.09 0.13
C ILE A 161 14.77 9.72 -0.97
N LEU A 162 13.94 10.66 -1.41
CA LEU A 162 12.97 10.44 -2.49
C LEU A 162 13.64 10.05 -3.80
N GLN A 163 14.74 10.72 -4.17
CA GLN A 163 15.55 10.38 -5.36
C GLN A 163 16.08 8.95 -5.30
N LYS A 164 16.59 8.53 -4.15
CA LYS A 164 17.10 7.16 -3.95
C LYS A 164 15.97 6.13 -3.98
N ARG A 165 14.85 6.38 -3.29
CA ARG A 165 13.66 5.52 -3.35
C ARG A 165 13.17 5.37 -4.79
N LEU A 166 13.06 6.46 -5.54
CA LEU A 166 12.72 6.41 -6.96
C LEU A 166 13.71 5.57 -7.78
N SER A 167 15.02 5.69 -7.51
CA SER A 167 16.03 4.87 -8.17
C SER A 167 15.89 3.38 -7.86
N PHE A 168 15.44 3.00 -6.65
CA PHE A 168 15.19 1.62 -6.28
C PHE A 168 13.92 1.08 -6.98
N VAL A 169 12.86 1.89 -7.09
CA VAL A 169 11.66 1.57 -7.88
C VAL A 169 12.00 1.15 -9.30
N LEU A 170 12.93 1.87 -9.97
CA LEU A 170 13.32 1.58 -11.35
C LEU A 170 14.18 0.31 -11.50
N LYS A 171 14.64 -0.29 -10.40
CA LYS A 171 15.48 -1.50 -10.39
C LYS A 171 14.78 -2.74 -9.90
N VAL A 172 13.64 -2.58 -9.22
CA VAL A 172 12.97 -3.69 -8.52
C VAL A 172 12.41 -4.74 -9.47
N ASN A 173 12.52 -6.01 -9.06
CA ASN A 173 11.85 -7.14 -9.69
C ASN A 173 11.57 -8.23 -8.65
N LYS A 174 10.34 -8.35 -8.21
CA LYS A 174 9.84 -9.33 -7.23
C LYS A 174 8.92 -10.39 -7.86
N ILE A 175 8.93 -10.54 -9.17
CA ILE A 175 8.06 -11.50 -9.88
C ILE A 175 8.26 -12.93 -9.38
N ASN A 176 9.52 -13.36 -9.17
CA ASN A 176 9.80 -14.70 -8.65
C ASN A 176 9.38 -14.87 -7.18
N MET A 177 9.50 -13.83 -6.37
CA MET A 177 9.01 -13.85 -4.99
C MET A 177 7.48 -13.89 -4.95
N LEU A 178 6.81 -13.11 -5.79
CA LEU A 178 5.34 -13.08 -5.89
C LEU A 178 4.75 -14.47 -6.21
N ARG A 179 5.40 -15.26 -7.06
CA ARG A 179 5.00 -16.65 -7.35
C ARG A 179 5.08 -17.60 -6.14
N ARG A 180 5.87 -17.24 -5.14
CA ARG A 180 6.10 -18.03 -3.92
C ARG A 180 5.17 -17.64 -2.77
N VAL A 181 4.38 -16.59 -2.92
CA VAL A 181 3.39 -16.18 -1.92
C VAL A 181 2.32 -17.28 -1.81
N LYS A 182 2.14 -17.83 -0.61
CA LYS A 182 1.19 -18.92 -0.33
C LYS A 182 -0.12 -18.43 0.29
N VAL A 183 -0.09 -17.24 0.87
CA VAL A 183 -1.27 -16.62 1.51
C VAL A 183 -2.20 -15.97 0.48
N PRO A 184 -3.49 -15.79 0.77
CA PRO A 184 -4.40 -15.04 -0.07
C PRO A 184 -3.88 -13.63 -0.36
N ILE A 185 -4.13 -13.14 -1.57
CA ILE A 185 -3.74 -11.79 -2.01
C ILE A 185 -4.98 -11.05 -2.49
N LEU A 186 -5.19 -9.84 -1.96
CA LEU A 186 -6.10 -8.86 -2.55
C LEU A 186 -5.28 -7.73 -3.18
N CYS A 187 -5.43 -7.54 -4.48
CA CYS A 187 -4.82 -6.43 -5.22
C CYS A 187 -5.89 -5.37 -5.51
N LEU A 188 -5.73 -4.18 -4.94
CA LEU A 188 -6.58 -3.02 -5.22
C LEU A 188 -5.88 -2.07 -6.18
N ALA A 189 -6.55 -1.69 -7.26
CA ALA A 189 -5.96 -0.83 -8.29
C ALA A 189 -6.96 0.20 -8.81
N GLY A 190 -6.52 1.45 -8.93
CA GLY A 190 -7.31 2.52 -9.49
C GLY A 190 -7.35 2.46 -11.01
N ARG A 191 -8.56 2.57 -11.62
CA ARG A 191 -8.72 2.65 -13.09
C ARG A 191 -8.11 3.92 -13.67
N PHE A 192 -8.01 4.97 -12.86
CA PHE A 192 -7.45 6.26 -13.25
C PHE A 192 -6.01 6.46 -12.74
N ASP A 193 -5.35 5.39 -12.25
CA ASP A 193 -3.94 5.43 -11.86
C ASP A 193 -3.04 5.72 -13.06
N ARG A 194 -2.52 6.96 -13.13
CA ARG A 194 -1.62 7.43 -14.19
C ARG A 194 -0.15 7.22 -13.88
N LEU A 195 0.19 6.82 -12.64
CA LEU A 195 1.58 6.61 -12.22
C LEU A 195 2.04 5.17 -12.45
N VAL A 196 1.32 4.20 -11.91
CA VAL A 196 1.63 2.77 -12.02
C VAL A 196 0.78 2.11 -13.12
N GLY A 197 -0.53 2.36 -13.07
CA GLY A 197 -1.51 1.91 -14.04
C GLY A 197 -1.90 0.42 -13.88
N LEU A 198 -3.10 0.10 -14.35
CA LEU A 198 -3.73 -1.23 -14.23
C LEU A 198 -2.91 -2.40 -14.77
N ARG A 199 -2.03 -2.15 -15.75
CA ARG A 199 -1.17 -3.19 -16.33
C ARG A 199 -0.31 -3.90 -15.29
N HIS A 200 0.11 -3.19 -14.22
CA HIS A 200 0.92 -3.76 -13.15
C HIS A 200 0.08 -4.59 -12.19
N ALA A 201 -1.11 -4.13 -11.85
CA ALA A 201 -2.07 -4.90 -11.04
C ALA A 201 -2.52 -6.19 -11.76
N ARG A 202 -2.84 -6.11 -13.06
CA ARG A 202 -3.16 -7.28 -13.89
C ARG A 202 -1.99 -8.26 -14.00
N ARG A 203 -0.75 -7.75 -14.08
CA ARG A 203 0.45 -8.60 -14.03
C ARG A 203 0.60 -9.29 -12.68
N ILE A 204 0.35 -8.60 -11.58
CA ILE A 204 0.34 -9.21 -10.23
C ILE A 204 -0.67 -10.34 -10.20
N ALA A 205 -1.92 -10.08 -10.58
CA ALA A 205 -2.99 -11.09 -10.59
C ALA A 205 -2.69 -12.30 -11.48
N ALA A 206 -2.09 -12.07 -12.66
CA ALA A 206 -1.69 -13.15 -13.57
C ALA A 206 -0.45 -13.95 -13.08
N THR A 207 0.31 -13.42 -12.11
CA THR A 207 1.55 -14.04 -11.63
C THR A 207 1.35 -14.80 -10.32
N ALA A 208 0.53 -14.25 -9.43
CA ALA A 208 0.31 -14.76 -8.08
C ALA A 208 -0.78 -15.85 -8.06
N PRO A 209 -0.55 -17.01 -7.37
CA PRO A 209 -1.48 -18.14 -7.45
C PRO A 209 -2.83 -17.91 -6.77
N HIS A 210 -2.90 -17.03 -5.76
CA HIS A 210 -4.11 -16.80 -4.94
C HIS A 210 -4.45 -15.29 -4.88
N CYS A 211 -4.50 -14.63 -6.04
CA CYS A 211 -4.71 -13.20 -6.12
C CYS A 211 -6.09 -12.86 -6.68
N THR A 212 -6.87 -12.11 -5.90
CA THR A 212 -8.07 -11.44 -6.37
C THR A 212 -7.71 -10.00 -6.71
N LEU A 213 -7.98 -9.58 -7.96
CA LEU A 213 -7.84 -8.18 -8.39
C LEU A 213 -9.18 -7.48 -8.30
N HIS A 214 -9.20 -6.33 -7.63
CA HIS A 214 -10.34 -5.42 -7.61
C HIS A 214 -9.95 -4.06 -8.21
N GLU A 215 -10.63 -3.69 -9.30
CA GLU A 215 -10.40 -2.44 -10.03
C GLU A 215 -11.41 -1.39 -9.55
N MET A 216 -10.94 -0.36 -8.84
CA MET A 216 -11.76 0.74 -8.33
C MET A 216 -11.82 1.91 -9.32
N ALA A 217 -12.88 2.68 -9.32
CA ALA A 217 -12.99 3.93 -10.11
C ALA A 217 -12.18 5.08 -9.44
N ALA A 218 -10.93 4.83 -9.10
CA ALA A 218 -10.07 5.63 -8.27
C ALA A 218 -8.74 5.99 -8.97
N PRO A 219 -8.02 7.02 -8.51
CA PRO A 219 -6.68 7.38 -8.95
C PRO A 219 -5.60 6.49 -8.30
N HIS A 220 -4.31 6.89 -8.42
CA HIS A 220 -3.19 6.20 -7.75
C HIS A 220 -3.33 6.23 -6.21
N MET A 221 -3.68 7.39 -5.64
CA MET A 221 -3.88 7.59 -4.21
C MET A 221 -5.30 7.15 -3.78
N LEU A 222 -5.64 5.88 -4.02
CA LEU A 222 -7.00 5.38 -3.77
C LEU A 222 -7.33 5.24 -2.27
N LEU A 223 -6.34 4.98 -1.42
CA LEU A 223 -6.56 4.88 0.03
C LEU A 223 -6.94 6.23 0.64
N GLU A 224 -6.42 7.32 0.08
CA GLU A 224 -6.71 8.69 0.52
C GLU A 224 -8.04 9.19 -0.04
N THR A 225 -8.25 9.01 -1.34
CA THR A 225 -9.41 9.58 -2.04
C THR A 225 -10.67 8.71 -1.95
N HIS A 226 -10.53 7.40 -1.71
CA HIS A 226 -11.61 6.41 -1.65
C HIS A 226 -11.51 5.55 -0.38
N ALA A 227 -11.17 6.18 0.75
CA ALA A 227 -10.88 5.51 2.02
C ALA A 227 -12.01 4.57 2.48
N ALA A 228 -13.26 4.99 2.40
CA ALA A 228 -14.41 4.19 2.86
C ALA A 228 -14.60 2.91 2.02
N GLU A 229 -14.57 3.03 0.68
CA GLU A 229 -14.70 1.89 -0.23
C GLU A 229 -13.54 0.91 -0.08
N ALA A 230 -12.30 1.43 -0.03
CA ALA A 230 -11.12 0.61 0.18
C ALA A 230 -11.16 -0.12 1.54
N SER A 231 -11.57 0.58 2.61
CA SER A 231 -11.68 0.00 3.95
C SER A 231 -12.70 -1.14 4.01
N ALA A 232 -13.86 -1.00 3.36
CA ALA A 232 -14.87 -2.06 3.29
C ALA A 232 -14.33 -3.33 2.60
N LEU A 233 -13.61 -3.17 1.47
CA LEU A 233 -13.00 -4.30 0.75
C LEU A 233 -11.88 -4.97 1.58
N ILE A 234 -11.05 -4.17 2.25
CA ILE A 234 -9.96 -4.66 3.08
C ILE A 234 -10.49 -5.38 4.32
N HIS A 235 -11.54 -4.84 4.96
CA HIS A 235 -12.20 -5.51 6.08
C HIS A 235 -12.76 -6.88 5.68
N LYS A 236 -13.50 -6.96 4.58
CA LYS A 236 -14.02 -8.24 4.05
C LYS A 236 -12.89 -9.25 3.80
N PHE A 237 -11.77 -8.81 3.24
CA PHE A 237 -10.60 -9.65 3.05
C PHE A 237 -9.98 -10.10 4.38
N ALA A 238 -9.88 -9.22 5.38
CA ALA A 238 -9.35 -9.56 6.70
C ALA A 238 -10.19 -10.63 7.40
N VAL A 239 -11.51 -10.52 7.32
CA VAL A 239 -12.44 -11.54 7.84
C VAL A 239 -12.22 -12.88 7.14
N SER A 240 -12.09 -12.91 5.81
CA SER A 240 -11.84 -14.15 5.07
C SER A 240 -10.51 -14.82 5.44
N CYS A 241 -9.46 -14.04 5.71
CA CYS A 241 -8.18 -14.59 6.17
C CYS A 241 -8.29 -15.18 7.58
N ALA A 242 -9.02 -14.55 8.50
CA ALA A 242 -9.22 -15.05 9.85
C ALA A 242 -9.97 -16.39 9.87
N THR A 243 -11.05 -16.51 9.09
CA THR A 243 -11.85 -17.75 9.00
C THR A 243 -11.08 -18.91 8.36
N ALA A 244 -10.23 -18.65 7.36
CA ALA A 244 -9.39 -19.67 6.75
C ALA A 244 -8.36 -20.24 7.74
N SER A 245 -7.82 -19.42 8.64
CA SER A 245 -6.83 -19.86 9.65
C SER A 245 -7.44 -20.63 10.82
N SER A 246 -8.73 -20.47 11.09
CA SER A 246 -9.43 -21.20 12.16
C SER A 246 -9.79 -22.64 11.77
N ASN A 247 -9.69 -22.99 10.49
CA ASN A 247 -10.02 -24.30 9.95
C ASN A 247 -8.79 -25.20 9.68
N LEU A 248 -7.60 -24.74 10.07
CA LEU A 248 -6.32 -25.48 10.00
C LEU A 248 -5.83 -25.86 11.39
#